data_386aff283585df6bdb326863e13c3956
#
_entry.id   386aff283585df6bdb326863e13c3956
#
_cell.length_a   1.000
_cell.length_b   1.000
_cell.length_c   1.000
_cell.angle_alpha   90.00
_cell.angle_beta   90.00
_cell.angle_gamma   90.00
#
_symmetry.space_group_name_H-M   'P 1'
#
loop_
_entity.id
_entity.type
_entity.pdbx_description
1 polymer ?
#
loop_
_entity_poly.entity_id
_entity_poly.type
_entity_poly.pdbx_seq_one_letter_code
_entity_poly.pdbx_strand_id
1 'polypeptide(L)'
;AHQHSWQEFNPPSTASDTTVGILGLGTLGSAVARQLQAVGYAVRGWSQTRKQIDGVASFCGADELPAFLNNCQVLICLLPDTPATRGILNAALFAQLPRGAQLVNAGRGTQLNTADLIAALNSGHIDSALLDVVEPEPLPAHSPLWTHPRIILTPHIAASASRRAKAQQAARAMAQ
;
A
#
# COMPACT_ATOMS: atom_id res chain seq x y z
N ALA A 1 13.58 10.47 -21.39
CA ALA A 1 13.43 10.57 -22.85
C ALA A 1 13.87 11.94 -23.39
N HIS A 2 13.98 13.00 -22.56
CA HIS A 2 14.37 14.35 -23.00
C HIS A 2 15.84 14.49 -23.44
N GLN A 3 16.69 13.51 -23.15
CA GLN A 3 18.12 13.56 -23.52
C GLN A 3 18.46 12.67 -24.72
N HIS A 4 17.47 12.04 -25.38
CA HIS A 4 17.68 11.13 -26.51
C HIS A 4 18.78 10.08 -26.30
N SER A 5 19.01 9.69 -25.04
CA SER A 5 20.01 8.68 -24.69
C SER A 5 19.33 7.38 -24.31
N TRP A 6 19.75 6.29 -24.91
CA TRP A 6 19.38 4.94 -24.52
C TRP A 6 20.20 4.57 -23.28
N GLN A 7 19.54 4.34 -22.15
CA GLN A 7 20.19 3.86 -20.94
C GLN A 7 19.67 2.45 -20.64
N GLU A 8 20.59 1.50 -20.51
CA GLU A 8 20.25 0.18 -20.00
C GLU A 8 19.88 0.32 -18.52
N PHE A 9 18.69 -0.12 -18.19
CA PHE A 9 18.20 -0.16 -16.80
C PHE A 9 18.37 -1.58 -16.27
N ASN A 10 19.32 -1.76 -15.37
CA ASN A 10 19.42 -2.97 -14.57
C ASN A 10 18.66 -2.74 -13.27
N PRO A 11 17.50 -3.37 -13.05
CA PRO A 11 16.77 -3.22 -11.80
C PRO A 11 17.63 -3.68 -10.63
N PRO A 12 17.67 -2.94 -9.52
CA PRO A 12 18.51 -3.26 -8.36
C PRO A 12 18.05 -4.55 -7.64
N SER A 13 16.86 -5.03 -7.93
CA SER A 13 16.28 -6.24 -7.34
C SER A 13 15.31 -6.90 -8.31
N THR A 14 15.16 -8.22 -8.16
CA THR A 14 14.13 -9.01 -8.85
C THR A 14 12.89 -9.16 -7.96
N ALA A 15 11.81 -9.75 -8.49
CA ALA A 15 10.62 -10.03 -7.71
C ALA A 15 10.95 -10.94 -6.49
N SER A 16 11.82 -11.93 -6.67
CA SER A 16 12.24 -12.85 -5.60
C SER A 16 13.04 -12.16 -4.48
N ASP A 17 13.73 -11.05 -4.79
CA ASP A 17 14.55 -10.29 -3.84
C ASP A 17 13.75 -9.19 -3.14
N THR A 18 12.49 -8.98 -3.56
CA THR A 18 11.64 -7.90 -3.08
C THR A 18 10.58 -8.45 -2.13
N THR A 19 10.58 -7.95 -0.89
CA THR A 19 9.55 -8.26 0.10
C THR A 19 8.44 -7.24 0.05
N VAL A 20 7.22 -7.70 -0.23
CA VAL A 20 6.01 -6.88 -0.22
C VAL A 20 5.22 -7.13 1.05
N GLY A 21 4.99 -6.07 1.83
CA GLY A 21 4.13 -6.07 3.00
C GLY A 21 2.74 -5.58 2.66
N ILE A 22 1.70 -6.28 3.13
CA ILE A 22 0.30 -5.91 2.95
C ILE A 22 -0.32 -5.61 4.32
N LEU A 23 -0.67 -4.36 4.57
CA LEU A 23 -1.50 -3.95 5.69
C LEU A 23 -2.97 -4.19 5.34
N GLY A 24 -3.58 -5.20 5.94
CA GLY A 24 -4.97 -5.57 5.71
C GLY A 24 -5.14 -6.82 4.85
N LEU A 25 -5.20 -8.00 5.49
CA LEU A 25 -5.46 -9.29 4.85
C LEU A 25 -6.97 -9.64 4.81
N GLY A 26 -7.80 -8.66 4.46
CA GLY A 26 -9.21 -8.90 4.11
C GLY A 26 -9.35 -9.55 2.73
N THR A 27 -10.57 -9.53 2.17
CA THR A 27 -10.84 -10.13 0.85
C THR A 27 -9.90 -9.62 -0.24
N LEU A 28 -9.72 -8.29 -0.33
CA LEU A 28 -8.85 -7.69 -1.33
C LEU A 28 -7.37 -7.98 -1.04
N GLY A 29 -6.91 -7.76 0.19
CA GLY A 29 -5.51 -7.99 0.56
C GLY A 29 -5.07 -9.44 0.39
N SER A 30 -5.94 -10.40 0.71
CA SER A 30 -5.66 -11.82 0.47
C SER A 30 -5.59 -12.17 -1.01
N ALA A 31 -6.41 -11.54 -1.85
CA ALA A 31 -6.34 -11.72 -3.30
C ALA A 31 -5.05 -11.12 -3.87
N VAL A 32 -4.68 -9.90 -3.45
CA VAL A 32 -3.42 -9.24 -3.86
C VAL A 32 -2.21 -10.08 -3.41
N ALA A 33 -2.22 -10.60 -2.18
CA ALA A 33 -1.14 -11.46 -1.68
C ALA A 33 -0.89 -12.67 -2.59
N ARG A 34 -1.94 -13.39 -2.98
CA ARG A 34 -1.83 -14.55 -3.87
C ARG A 34 -1.28 -14.18 -5.25
N GLN A 35 -1.73 -13.04 -5.81
CA GLN A 35 -1.24 -12.59 -7.13
C GLN A 35 0.23 -12.18 -7.08
N LEU A 36 0.66 -11.48 -6.04
CA LEU A 36 2.06 -11.11 -5.87
C LEU A 36 2.97 -12.33 -5.71
N GLN A 37 2.52 -13.34 -4.96
CA GLN A 37 3.23 -14.62 -4.87
C GLN A 37 3.32 -15.33 -6.21
N ALA A 38 2.23 -15.36 -6.98
CA ALA A 38 2.20 -16.01 -8.29
C ALA A 38 3.19 -15.41 -9.29
N VAL A 39 3.56 -14.12 -9.11
CA VAL A 39 4.59 -13.46 -9.92
C VAL A 39 5.97 -13.43 -9.25
N GLY A 40 6.14 -14.15 -8.13
CA GLY A 40 7.43 -14.42 -7.53
C GLY A 40 7.87 -13.51 -6.39
N TYR A 41 7.02 -12.61 -5.88
CA TYR A 41 7.37 -11.77 -4.72
C TYR A 41 7.34 -12.55 -3.41
N ALA A 42 8.25 -12.21 -2.49
CA ALA A 42 8.13 -12.59 -1.09
C ALA A 42 7.03 -11.74 -0.43
N VAL A 43 5.96 -12.37 0.07
CA VAL A 43 4.79 -11.65 0.60
C VAL A 43 4.66 -11.84 2.11
N ARG A 44 4.46 -10.74 2.80
CA ARG A 44 4.11 -10.67 4.22
C ARG A 44 2.76 -9.96 4.34
N GLY A 45 1.98 -10.32 5.34
CA GLY A 45 0.71 -9.64 5.58
C GLY A 45 0.46 -9.40 7.06
N TRP A 46 -0.14 -8.25 7.37
CA TRP A 46 -0.58 -7.89 8.72
C TRP A 46 -2.08 -7.61 8.76
N SER A 47 -2.72 -8.05 9.81
CA SER A 47 -4.12 -7.72 10.09
C SER A 47 -4.41 -7.79 11.60
N GLN A 48 -5.53 -7.23 12.05
CA GLN A 48 -5.90 -7.23 13.48
C GLN A 48 -5.98 -8.65 14.05
N THR A 49 -6.45 -9.61 13.25
CA THR A 49 -6.51 -11.03 13.63
C THR A 49 -5.67 -11.84 12.65
N ARG A 50 -4.97 -12.86 13.16
CA ARG A 50 -4.10 -13.71 12.33
C ARG A 50 -4.89 -14.35 11.18
N LYS A 51 -4.31 -14.30 10.00
CA LYS A 51 -4.83 -14.96 8.80
C LYS A 51 -3.89 -16.06 8.37
N GLN A 52 -4.45 -17.13 7.82
CA GLN A 52 -3.67 -18.21 7.20
C GLN A 52 -3.86 -18.11 5.68
N ILE A 53 -2.78 -17.79 5.00
CA ILE A 53 -2.71 -17.74 3.55
C ILE A 53 -1.43 -18.47 3.17
N ASP A 54 -1.56 -19.51 2.36
CA ASP A 54 -0.42 -20.36 1.97
C ASP A 54 0.70 -19.50 1.37
N GLY A 55 1.92 -19.71 1.87
CA GLY A 55 3.11 -18.99 1.44
C GLY A 55 3.22 -17.53 1.90
N VAL A 56 2.24 -16.97 2.62
CA VAL A 56 2.30 -15.61 3.19
C VAL A 56 2.73 -15.65 4.64
N ALA A 57 3.79 -14.94 4.99
CA ALA A 57 4.17 -14.72 6.38
C ALA A 57 3.13 -13.79 7.05
N SER A 58 2.32 -14.33 7.96
CA SER A 58 1.19 -13.62 8.58
C SER A 58 1.55 -13.09 9.97
N PHE A 59 1.27 -11.80 10.17
CA PHE A 59 1.46 -11.05 11.42
C PHE A 59 0.12 -10.49 11.90
N CYS A 60 -0.04 -10.31 13.22
CA CYS A 60 -1.27 -9.75 13.77
C CYS A 60 -1.05 -8.92 15.04
N GLY A 61 -1.97 -7.99 15.27
CA GLY A 61 -1.95 -7.14 16.46
C GLY A 61 -0.83 -6.12 16.49
N ALA A 62 -0.82 -5.29 17.54
CA ALA A 62 0.15 -4.21 17.67
C ALA A 62 1.57 -4.71 17.90
N ASP A 63 1.74 -5.80 18.66
CA ASP A 63 3.04 -6.32 19.06
C ASP A 63 3.86 -6.89 17.89
N GLU A 64 3.19 -7.41 16.87
CA GLU A 64 3.87 -7.96 15.69
C GLU A 64 4.04 -6.94 14.55
N LEU A 65 3.46 -5.74 14.66
CA LEU A 65 3.57 -4.72 13.62
C LEU A 65 5.03 -4.29 13.34
N PRO A 66 5.89 -4.08 14.33
CA PRO A 66 7.30 -3.76 14.07
C PRO A 66 8.02 -4.89 13.31
N ALA A 67 7.82 -6.14 13.72
CA ALA A 67 8.42 -7.29 13.06
C ALA A 67 7.91 -7.47 11.62
N PHE A 68 6.66 -7.10 11.34
CA PHE A 68 6.10 -7.08 10.00
C PHE A 68 6.78 -6.00 9.14
N LEU A 69 6.94 -4.76 9.64
CA LEU A 69 7.39 -3.59 8.88
C LEU A 69 8.89 -3.65 8.51
N ASN A 70 9.73 -4.16 9.40
CA ASN A 70 11.19 -4.05 9.29
C ASN A 70 11.82 -4.65 8.02
N ASN A 71 11.10 -5.47 7.29
CA ASN A 71 11.54 -6.09 6.03
C ASN A 71 10.63 -5.78 4.83
N CYS A 72 9.73 -4.79 4.94
CA CYS A 72 8.86 -4.41 3.84
C CYS A 72 9.55 -3.40 2.92
N GLN A 73 10.05 -3.84 1.78
CA GLN A 73 10.60 -2.95 0.75
C GLN A 73 9.49 -2.23 -0.03
N VAL A 74 8.33 -2.86 -0.15
CA VAL A 74 7.10 -2.25 -0.66
C VAL A 74 6.01 -2.46 0.39
N LEU A 75 5.37 -1.39 0.85
CA LEU A 75 4.25 -1.45 1.76
C LEU A 75 2.95 -1.08 1.03
N ILE A 76 1.98 -2.01 1.02
CA ILE A 76 0.65 -1.81 0.44
C ILE A 76 -0.36 -1.69 1.58
N CYS A 77 -1.06 -0.57 1.67
CA CYS A 77 -2.15 -0.36 2.61
C CYS A 77 -3.50 -0.65 1.95
N LEU A 78 -4.22 -1.64 2.49
CA LEU A 78 -5.57 -2.06 2.11
C LEU A 78 -6.47 -2.19 3.35
N LEU A 79 -6.16 -1.43 4.40
CA LEU A 79 -6.94 -1.41 5.63
C LEU A 79 -8.31 -0.77 5.41
N PRO A 80 -9.35 -1.18 6.16
CA PRO A 80 -10.59 -0.44 6.21
C PRO A 80 -10.42 0.88 6.97
N ASP A 81 -11.28 1.88 6.71
CA ASP A 81 -11.36 3.11 7.51
C ASP A 81 -12.06 2.82 8.84
N THR A 82 -11.31 2.83 9.90
CA THR A 82 -11.78 2.68 11.27
C THR A 82 -11.04 3.66 12.18
N PRO A 83 -11.56 3.99 13.36
CA PRO A 83 -10.82 4.84 14.30
C PRO A 83 -9.40 4.35 14.58
N ALA A 84 -9.17 3.04 14.61
CA ALA A 84 -7.86 2.44 14.89
C ALA A 84 -6.88 2.50 13.69
N THR A 85 -7.38 2.73 12.46
CA THR A 85 -6.53 2.78 11.26
C THR A 85 -6.31 4.18 10.72
N ARG A 86 -7.01 5.18 11.27
CA ARG A 86 -6.82 6.59 10.90
C ARG A 86 -5.43 7.05 11.30
N GLY A 87 -4.73 7.71 10.38
CA GLY A 87 -3.37 8.21 10.59
C GLY A 87 -2.34 7.13 10.87
N ILE A 88 -2.60 5.86 10.56
CA ILE A 88 -1.64 4.76 10.77
C ILE A 88 -0.38 4.92 9.92
N LEU A 89 -0.52 5.44 8.70
CA LEU A 89 0.60 5.75 7.80
C LEU A 89 1.20 7.12 8.18
N ASN A 90 2.08 7.12 9.16
CA ASN A 90 2.69 8.29 9.77
C ASN A 90 4.21 8.12 9.94
N ALA A 91 4.88 9.15 10.46
CA ALA A 91 6.33 9.16 10.65
C ALA A 91 6.83 7.97 11.48
N ALA A 92 6.10 7.60 12.55
CA ALA A 92 6.49 6.49 13.42
C ALA A 92 6.42 5.13 12.71
N LEU A 93 5.42 4.93 11.83
CA LEU A 93 5.34 3.73 11.01
C LEU A 93 6.42 3.75 9.92
N PHE A 94 6.59 4.87 9.22
CA PHE A 94 7.59 4.96 8.16
C PHE A 94 8.99 4.70 8.68
N ALA A 95 9.35 5.19 9.86
CA ALA A 95 10.65 4.95 10.49
C ALA A 95 10.98 3.47 10.74
N GLN A 96 9.99 2.60 10.76
CA GLN A 96 10.17 1.15 10.94
C GLN A 96 10.36 0.39 9.61
N LEU A 97 10.13 1.05 8.47
CA LEU A 97 10.39 0.49 7.15
C LEU A 97 11.88 0.57 6.81
N PRO A 98 12.39 -0.32 5.97
CA PRO A 98 13.73 -0.15 5.39
C PRO A 98 13.83 1.19 4.66
N ARG A 99 15.01 1.81 4.74
CA ARG A 99 15.28 3.04 3.98
C ARG A 99 15.14 2.76 2.46
N GLY A 100 14.47 3.65 1.75
CA GLY A 100 14.17 3.47 0.33
C GLY A 100 12.93 2.61 0.06
N ALA A 101 12.13 2.30 1.09
CA ALA A 101 10.87 1.59 0.92
C ALA A 101 9.89 2.38 0.04
N GLN A 102 9.01 1.67 -0.64
CA GLN A 102 7.95 2.23 -1.47
C GLN A 102 6.59 2.06 -0.78
N LEU A 103 5.72 3.05 -0.92
CA LEU A 103 4.37 3.03 -0.34
C LEU A 103 3.30 2.96 -1.43
N VAL A 104 2.32 2.09 -1.25
CA VAL A 104 1.07 2.09 -2.02
C VAL A 104 -0.09 2.23 -1.05
N ASN A 105 -0.89 3.29 -1.18
CA ASN A 105 -2.12 3.43 -0.43
C ASN A 105 -3.34 3.30 -1.35
N ALA A 106 -4.03 2.18 -1.25
CA ALA A 106 -5.31 1.90 -1.90
C ALA A 106 -6.39 1.50 -0.88
N GLY A 107 -6.20 1.90 0.38
CA GLY A 107 -7.18 1.78 1.45
C GLY A 107 -8.12 2.99 1.49
N ARG A 108 -7.80 3.97 2.35
CA ARG A 108 -8.52 5.26 2.47
C ARG A 108 -7.53 6.40 2.73
N GLY A 109 -7.86 7.61 2.27
CA GLY A 109 -7.02 8.81 2.45
C GLY A 109 -6.80 9.17 3.91
N THR A 110 -7.81 8.99 4.76
CA THR A 110 -7.77 9.21 6.21
C THR A 110 -6.69 8.43 6.95
N GLN A 111 -6.15 7.38 6.37
CA GLN A 111 -5.09 6.56 6.96
C GLN A 111 -3.71 7.21 6.85
N LEU A 112 -3.54 8.18 5.94
CA LEU A 112 -2.26 8.80 5.65
C LEU A 112 -2.12 10.16 6.33
N ASN A 113 -1.00 10.35 7.04
CA ASN A 113 -0.51 11.68 7.38
C ASN A 113 0.31 12.21 6.20
N THR A 114 -0.25 13.13 5.44
CA THR A 114 0.36 13.70 4.23
C THR A 114 1.68 14.43 4.53
N ALA A 115 1.76 15.17 5.63
CA ALA A 115 2.97 15.91 6.00
C ALA A 115 4.12 14.95 6.33
N ASP A 116 3.84 13.88 7.06
CA ASP A 116 4.82 12.86 7.40
C ASP A 116 5.33 12.11 6.16
N LEU A 117 4.43 11.81 5.21
CA LEU A 117 4.82 11.20 3.93
C LEU A 117 5.76 12.11 3.14
N ILE A 118 5.42 13.39 2.98
CA ILE A 118 6.26 14.36 2.26
C ILE A 118 7.64 14.47 2.91
N ALA A 119 7.72 14.52 4.24
CA ALA A 119 8.98 14.54 4.97
C ALA A 119 9.81 13.26 4.72
N ALA A 120 9.17 12.09 4.75
CA ALA A 120 9.82 10.81 4.49
C ALA A 120 10.32 10.67 3.05
N LEU A 121 9.57 11.18 2.06
CA LEU A 121 9.99 11.24 0.65
C LEU A 121 11.17 12.19 0.45
N ASN A 122 11.12 13.38 1.05
CA ASN A 122 12.19 14.38 0.94
C ASN A 122 13.50 13.90 1.57
N SER A 123 13.45 13.17 2.66
CA SER A 123 14.64 12.57 3.30
C SER A 123 15.15 11.32 2.56
N GLY A 124 14.39 10.79 1.60
CA GLY A 124 14.68 9.53 0.92
C GLY A 124 14.53 8.31 1.82
N HIS A 125 13.83 8.44 2.96
CA HIS A 125 13.48 7.28 3.78
C HIS A 125 12.42 6.43 3.09
N ILE A 126 11.38 7.08 2.54
CA ILE A 126 10.49 6.50 1.53
C ILE A 126 10.98 6.96 0.16
N ASP A 127 11.14 6.02 -0.78
CA ASP A 127 11.62 6.33 -2.12
C ASP A 127 10.52 6.93 -2.99
N SER A 128 9.37 6.31 -2.99
CA SER A 128 8.23 6.73 -3.81
C SER A 128 6.90 6.31 -3.19
N ALA A 129 5.82 6.96 -3.60
CA ALA A 129 4.47 6.62 -3.16
C ALA A 129 3.47 6.61 -4.33
N LEU A 130 2.61 5.58 -4.37
CA LEU A 130 1.40 5.55 -5.18
C LEU A 130 0.19 5.73 -4.27
N LEU A 131 -0.59 6.77 -4.49
CA LEU A 131 -1.77 7.09 -3.71
C LEU A 131 -3.00 7.02 -4.62
N ASP A 132 -3.81 5.98 -4.45
CA ASP A 132 -5.10 5.85 -5.13
C ASP A 132 -6.21 6.57 -4.37
N VAL A 133 -5.95 6.87 -3.09
CA VAL A 133 -6.86 7.54 -2.16
C VAL A 133 -6.14 8.67 -1.43
N VAL A 134 -6.85 9.77 -1.20
CA VAL A 134 -6.34 10.97 -0.52
C VAL A 134 -7.41 11.55 0.41
N GLU A 135 -7.04 12.51 1.25
CA GLU A 135 -7.96 13.24 2.12
C GLU A 135 -7.68 14.74 2.05
N PRO A 136 -8.66 15.58 1.68
CA PRO A 136 -10.02 15.21 1.20
C PRO A 136 -10.03 14.70 -0.26
N GLU A 137 -11.11 14.03 -0.64
CA GLU A 137 -11.45 13.73 -2.03
C GLU A 137 -12.66 14.57 -2.48
N PRO A 138 -12.58 15.30 -3.61
CA PRO A 138 -11.44 15.45 -4.53
C PRO A 138 -10.26 16.19 -3.92
N LEU A 139 -9.03 15.82 -4.34
CA LEU A 139 -7.82 16.47 -3.87
C LEU A 139 -7.79 17.95 -4.27
N PRO A 140 -7.64 18.90 -3.32
CA PRO A 140 -7.57 20.32 -3.61
C PRO A 140 -6.45 20.68 -4.59
N ALA A 141 -6.71 21.65 -5.49
CA ALA A 141 -5.77 22.03 -6.54
C ALA A 141 -4.41 22.54 -6.01
N HIS A 142 -4.39 23.09 -4.78
CA HIS A 142 -3.17 23.60 -4.14
C HIS A 142 -2.41 22.53 -3.33
N SER A 143 -2.85 21.28 -3.35
CA SER A 143 -2.20 20.20 -2.59
C SER A 143 -0.77 19.95 -3.10
N PRO A 144 0.22 19.84 -2.21
CA PRO A 144 1.60 19.55 -2.59
C PRO A 144 1.76 18.13 -3.19
N LEU A 145 0.77 17.25 -3.03
CA LEU A 145 0.80 15.91 -3.60
C LEU A 145 0.79 15.94 -5.13
N TRP A 146 0.20 16.98 -5.79
CA TRP A 146 0.14 17.10 -7.25
C TRP A 146 1.51 17.24 -7.91
N THR A 147 2.42 17.93 -7.25
CA THR A 147 3.70 18.35 -7.84
C THR A 147 4.91 17.58 -7.29
N HIS A 148 4.71 16.71 -6.31
CA HIS A 148 5.82 15.98 -5.74
C HIS A 148 6.36 14.91 -6.72
N PRO A 149 7.66 14.96 -7.10
CA PRO A 149 8.20 14.14 -8.21
C PRO A 149 8.21 12.63 -7.94
N ARG A 150 8.06 12.23 -6.68
CA ARG A 150 8.07 10.82 -6.24
C ARG A 150 6.69 10.30 -5.84
N ILE A 151 5.62 11.05 -6.18
CA ILE A 151 4.24 10.65 -5.93
C ILE A 151 3.53 10.39 -7.24
N ILE A 152 2.86 9.25 -7.32
CA ILE A 152 1.90 8.92 -8.38
C ILE A 152 0.52 8.96 -7.77
N LEU A 153 -0.39 9.73 -8.39
CA LEU A 153 -1.79 9.83 -7.96
C LEU A 153 -2.68 9.11 -8.97
N THR A 154 -3.64 8.33 -8.46
CA THR A 154 -4.73 7.77 -9.24
C THR A 154 -6.06 8.13 -8.59
N PRO A 155 -7.16 8.33 -9.36
CA PRO A 155 -8.40 8.90 -8.83
C PRO A 155 -9.34 7.83 -8.27
N HIS A 156 -8.93 7.12 -7.21
CA HIS A 156 -9.70 6.13 -6.47
C HIS A 156 -10.27 5.02 -7.38
N ILE A 157 -9.39 4.40 -8.16
CA ILE A 157 -9.76 3.40 -9.19
C ILE A 157 -9.20 1.99 -8.95
N ALA A 158 -8.31 1.82 -7.97
CA ALA A 158 -7.59 0.55 -7.73
C ALA A 158 -8.52 -0.64 -7.43
N ALA A 159 -9.70 -0.39 -6.86
CA ALA A 159 -10.67 -1.44 -6.52
C ALA A 159 -12.06 -1.17 -7.08
N SER A 160 -12.15 -0.54 -8.24
CA SER A 160 -13.43 -0.27 -8.90
C SER A 160 -14.11 -1.55 -9.37
N ALA A 161 -15.10 -2.02 -8.58
CA ALA A 161 -15.93 -3.15 -8.98
C ALA A 161 -16.89 -2.76 -10.11
N SER A 162 -17.00 -3.60 -11.13
CA SER A 162 -18.00 -3.41 -12.18
C SER A 162 -19.42 -3.37 -11.61
N ARG A 163 -20.37 -2.71 -12.30
CA ARG A 163 -21.79 -2.71 -11.89
C ARG A 163 -22.33 -4.11 -11.66
N ARG A 164 -21.94 -5.07 -12.51
CA ARG A 164 -22.33 -6.49 -12.40
C ARG A 164 -21.76 -7.12 -11.13
N ALA A 165 -20.50 -6.88 -10.79
CA ALA A 165 -19.90 -7.43 -9.57
C ALA A 165 -20.53 -6.83 -8.30
N LYS A 166 -20.86 -5.54 -8.31
CA LYS A 166 -21.60 -4.89 -7.20
C LYS A 166 -22.97 -5.49 -7.01
N ALA A 167 -23.72 -5.71 -8.10
CA ALA A 167 -25.05 -6.33 -8.05
C ALA A 167 -25.00 -7.77 -7.54
N GLN A 168 -24.02 -8.56 -7.96
CA GLN A 168 -23.83 -9.94 -7.47
C GLN A 168 -23.47 -9.98 -5.99
N GLN A 169 -22.65 -9.05 -5.51
CA GLN A 169 -22.28 -8.96 -4.10
C GLN A 169 -23.50 -8.56 -3.25
N ALA A 170 -24.31 -7.58 -3.71
CA ALA A 170 -25.53 -7.18 -3.03
C ALA A 170 -26.54 -8.35 -2.95
N ALA A 171 -26.73 -9.09 -4.04
CA ALA A 171 -27.61 -10.27 -4.06
C ALA A 171 -27.16 -11.36 -3.08
N ARG A 172 -25.85 -11.60 -2.95
CA ARG A 172 -25.30 -12.56 -1.98
C ARG A 172 -25.50 -12.12 -0.54
N ALA A 173 -25.36 -10.79 -0.26
CA ALA A 173 -25.56 -10.25 1.09
C ALA A 173 -27.03 -10.31 1.53
N MET A 174 -27.99 -10.22 0.59
CA MET A 174 -29.42 -10.33 0.88
C MET A 174 -29.89 -11.79 1.05
N ALA A 175 -29.10 -12.77 0.63
CA ALA A 175 -29.41 -14.20 0.73
C ALA A 175 -28.86 -14.87 2.01
N GLN A 176 -28.17 -14.12 2.86
CA GLN A 176 -27.66 -14.53 4.20
C GLN A 176 -28.55 -13.96 5.32
#